data_f3ee04dc74c9eee53c518048c3439ea0
#
_entry.id   f3ee04dc74c9eee53c518048c3439ea0
#
_cell.length_a   1.000
_cell.length_b   1.000
_cell.length_c   1.000
_cell.angle_alpha   90.00
_cell.angle_beta   90.00
_cell.angle_gamma   90.00
#
_symmetry.space_group_name_H-M   'P 1'
#
loop_
_entity.id
_entity.type
_entity.pdbx_description
1 polymer ?
#
loop_
_entity_poly.entity_id
_entity_poly.type
_entity_poly.pdbx_seq_one_letter_code
_entity_poly.pdbx_strand_id
1 'polypeptide(L)'
;MRRQTSGDRVYRTGDLVRYLPNGDLEFIGRTDDQVKIRGFRIELGEVEATLNDLPSIQEAVVIVREDEPGDKRLVAYVVGEETPAEWRIALKEKLPAYMVPAHFVKMEVXPLTPNGKVDRKVLPHPGQVEKEGEYVAPQNEREELLASIWEQVLGVENIGIHDNFFESGGDSILSIQIIARANEIGLYLTPKQIFEHQTIAELPFNTKWKSRP
;
A
#
# COMPACT_ATOMS: atom_id res chain seq x y z
N MET A 1 -39.88 -13.55 -17.40
CA MET A 1 -39.50 -12.11 -17.49
C MET A 1 -40.73 -11.25 -17.19
N ARG A 2 -40.80 -10.61 -16.03
CA ARG A 2 -41.86 -9.63 -15.78
C ARG A 2 -41.51 -8.35 -16.54
N ARG A 3 -42.43 -7.85 -17.35
CA ARG A 3 -42.30 -6.54 -17.99
C ARG A 3 -42.25 -5.45 -16.92
N GLN A 4 -41.17 -4.69 -16.91
CA GLN A 4 -41.10 -3.48 -16.08
C GLN A 4 -42.16 -2.49 -16.57
N THR A 5 -42.94 -1.98 -15.63
CA THR A 5 -43.85 -0.90 -15.92
C THR A 5 -43.07 0.41 -16.13
N SER A 6 -43.48 1.15 -17.15
CA SER A 6 -42.91 2.45 -17.50
C SER A 6 -42.96 3.39 -16.27
N GLY A 7 -41.80 3.77 -15.73
CA GLY A 7 -41.69 4.69 -14.61
C GLY A 7 -40.90 4.17 -13.40
N ASP A 8 -40.64 2.85 -13.35
CA ASP A 8 -39.86 2.30 -12.23
C ASP A 8 -38.38 2.64 -12.38
N ARG A 9 -37.79 3.24 -11.37
CA ARG A 9 -36.34 3.49 -11.30
C ARG A 9 -35.65 2.28 -10.71
N VAL A 10 -34.63 1.79 -11.40
CA VAL A 10 -33.79 0.70 -10.92
C VAL A 10 -32.35 1.20 -10.71
N TYR A 11 -31.72 0.74 -9.65
CA TYR A 11 -30.34 1.03 -9.38
C TYR A 11 -29.46 -0.10 -9.92
N ARG A 12 -28.49 0.24 -10.75
CA ARG A 12 -27.50 -0.72 -11.25
C ARG A 12 -26.41 -0.86 -10.21
N THR A 13 -26.38 -2.01 -9.51
CA THR A 13 -25.42 -2.25 -8.41
C THR A 13 -23.99 -2.44 -8.89
N GLY A 14 -23.82 -2.92 -10.12
CA GLY A 14 -22.51 -3.33 -10.63
C GLY A 14 -22.10 -4.75 -10.19
N ASP A 15 -22.95 -5.42 -9.43
CA ASP A 15 -22.66 -6.77 -8.97
C ASP A 15 -22.87 -7.80 -10.08
N LEU A 16 -21.95 -8.75 -10.19
CA LEU A 16 -22.03 -9.91 -11.05
C LEU A 16 -22.52 -11.09 -10.22
N VAL A 17 -23.67 -11.63 -10.61
CA VAL A 17 -24.29 -12.75 -9.91
C VAL A 17 -24.66 -13.86 -10.89
N ARG A 18 -24.75 -15.10 -10.40
CA ARG A 18 -25.33 -16.21 -11.19
C ARG A 18 -26.45 -16.87 -10.43
N TYR A 19 -27.40 -17.48 -11.18
CA TYR A 19 -28.44 -18.30 -10.58
C TYR A 19 -27.90 -19.67 -10.24
N LEU A 20 -28.20 -20.11 -9.02
CA LEU A 20 -27.98 -21.49 -8.59
C LEU A 20 -29.17 -22.35 -9.02
N PRO A 21 -29.03 -23.70 -9.10
CA PRO A 21 -30.13 -24.59 -9.49
C PRO A 21 -31.39 -24.48 -8.61
N ASN A 22 -31.23 -24.06 -7.35
CA ASN A 22 -32.33 -23.86 -6.42
C ASN A 22 -33.04 -22.50 -6.59
N GLY A 23 -32.58 -21.66 -7.54
CA GLY A 23 -33.14 -20.34 -7.80
C GLY A 23 -32.52 -19.20 -7.00
N ASP A 24 -31.62 -19.48 -6.11
CA ASP A 24 -30.88 -18.44 -5.37
C ASP A 24 -29.86 -17.73 -6.26
N LEU A 25 -29.45 -16.53 -5.84
CA LEU A 25 -28.39 -15.78 -6.51
C LEU A 25 -27.08 -15.94 -5.73
N GLU A 26 -26.06 -16.42 -6.43
CA GLU A 26 -24.70 -16.45 -5.89
C GLU A 26 -23.94 -15.23 -6.40
N PHE A 27 -23.33 -14.51 -5.47
CA PHE A 27 -22.46 -13.38 -5.81
C PHE A 27 -21.14 -13.91 -6.37
N ILE A 28 -20.76 -13.47 -7.57
CA ILE A 28 -19.50 -13.86 -8.22
C ILE A 28 -18.45 -12.78 -8.07
N GLY A 29 -18.85 -11.51 -8.11
CA GLY A 29 -17.93 -10.38 -8.08
C GLY A 29 -18.62 -9.10 -8.54
N ARG A 30 -17.81 -8.18 -9.06
CA ARG A 30 -18.31 -6.92 -9.61
C ARG A 30 -17.90 -6.75 -11.07
N THR A 31 -18.71 -6.00 -11.80
CA THR A 31 -18.41 -5.63 -13.20
C THR A 31 -17.52 -4.40 -13.32
N ASP A 32 -17.33 -3.71 -12.20
CA ASP A 32 -16.42 -2.56 -12.09
C ASP A 32 -15.21 -2.92 -11.22
N ASP A 33 -14.18 -2.12 -11.27
CA ASP A 33 -12.93 -2.33 -10.54
C ASP A 33 -13.02 -1.87 -9.07
N GLN A 34 -14.24 -1.74 -8.53
CA GLN A 34 -14.43 -1.39 -7.13
C GLN A 34 -14.09 -2.53 -6.20
N VAL A 35 -13.38 -2.22 -5.15
CA VAL A 35 -12.96 -3.17 -4.14
C VAL A 35 -13.33 -2.66 -2.75
N LYS A 36 -13.48 -3.58 -1.80
CA LYS A 36 -13.75 -3.22 -0.41
C LYS A 36 -12.53 -3.61 0.43
N ILE A 37 -11.88 -2.60 1.02
CA ILE A 37 -10.69 -2.78 1.86
C ILE A 37 -10.94 -2.08 3.19
N ARG A 38 -10.86 -2.83 4.30
CA ARG A 38 -11.04 -2.30 5.67
C ARG A 38 -12.32 -1.47 5.82
N GLY A 39 -13.40 -1.86 5.10
CA GLY A 39 -14.69 -1.17 5.14
C GLY A 39 -14.86 -0.03 4.14
N PHE A 40 -13.79 0.46 3.54
CA PHE A 40 -13.84 1.51 2.53
C PHE A 40 -14.07 0.94 1.15
N ARG A 41 -14.95 1.57 0.39
CA ARG A 41 -15.20 1.26 -1.02
C ARG A 41 -14.25 2.11 -1.86
N ILE A 42 -13.39 1.45 -2.61
CA ILE A 42 -12.31 2.08 -3.37
C ILE A 42 -12.47 1.75 -4.85
N GLU A 43 -12.40 2.75 -5.69
CA GLU A 43 -12.36 2.59 -7.14
C GLU A 43 -10.90 2.58 -7.60
N LEU A 44 -10.40 1.40 -8.01
CA LEU A 44 -9.00 1.27 -8.44
C LEU A 44 -8.69 2.20 -9.61
N GLY A 45 -9.65 2.37 -10.52
CA GLY A 45 -9.50 3.27 -11.68
C GLY A 45 -9.29 4.74 -11.28
N GLU A 46 -9.85 5.19 -10.15
CA GLU A 46 -9.62 6.56 -9.66
C GLU A 46 -8.18 6.74 -9.19
N VAL A 47 -7.65 5.72 -8.49
CA VAL A 47 -6.25 5.76 -8.03
C VAL A 47 -5.30 5.68 -9.22
N GLU A 48 -5.57 4.77 -10.18
CA GLU A 48 -4.79 4.64 -11.43
C GLU A 48 -4.78 5.95 -12.23
N ALA A 49 -5.95 6.56 -12.41
CA ALA A 49 -6.08 7.82 -13.14
C ALA A 49 -5.28 8.94 -12.47
N THR A 50 -5.38 9.03 -11.14
CA THR A 50 -4.66 10.06 -10.37
C THR A 50 -3.14 9.88 -10.48
N LEU A 51 -2.65 8.63 -10.48
CA LEU A 51 -1.23 8.32 -10.72
C LEU A 51 -0.83 8.71 -12.14
N ASN A 52 -1.58 8.26 -13.13
CA ASN A 52 -1.28 8.53 -14.55
C ASN A 52 -1.37 10.02 -14.93
N ASP A 53 -2.02 10.84 -14.10
CA ASP A 53 -2.05 12.31 -14.26
C ASP A 53 -0.78 13.01 -13.72
N LEU A 54 0.11 12.27 -13.03
CA LEU A 54 1.38 12.84 -12.57
C LEU A 54 2.40 12.89 -13.72
N PRO A 55 3.04 14.05 -13.94
CA PRO A 55 3.96 14.21 -15.08
C PRO A 55 5.17 13.26 -15.07
N SER A 56 5.54 12.77 -13.89
CA SER A 56 6.68 11.86 -13.72
C SER A 56 6.34 10.39 -14.00
N ILE A 57 5.06 10.09 -14.23
CA ILE A 57 4.58 8.71 -14.44
C ILE A 57 4.23 8.50 -15.91
N GLN A 58 4.81 7.47 -16.50
CA GLN A 58 4.52 7.04 -17.87
C GLN A 58 3.32 6.10 -17.90
N GLU A 59 3.26 5.18 -16.94
CA GLU A 59 2.18 4.20 -16.83
C GLU A 59 2.06 3.71 -15.38
N ALA A 60 0.83 3.58 -14.89
CA ALA A 60 0.57 3.01 -13.57
C ALA A 60 -0.63 2.09 -13.60
N VAL A 61 -0.53 1.00 -12.85
CA VAL A 61 -1.62 0.02 -12.64
C VAL A 61 -1.75 -0.21 -11.14
N VAL A 62 -2.99 -0.22 -10.65
CA VAL A 62 -3.28 -0.48 -9.24
C VAL A 62 -4.08 -1.78 -9.11
N ILE A 63 -3.63 -2.66 -8.23
CA ILE A 63 -4.35 -3.90 -7.93
C ILE A 63 -4.54 -4.06 -6.43
N VAL A 64 -5.50 -4.90 -6.06
CA VAL A 64 -5.60 -5.39 -4.69
C VAL A 64 -4.81 -6.68 -4.58
N ARG A 65 -3.94 -6.77 -3.60
CA ARG A 65 -3.29 -8.03 -3.22
C ARG A 65 -3.80 -8.47 -1.86
N GLU A 66 -3.87 -9.77 -1.69
CA GLU A 66 -4.19 -10.42 -0.42
C GLU A 66 -3.14 -11.54 -0.26
N ASP A 67 -1.96 -11.17 0.18
CA ASP A 67 -0.85 -12.11 0.33
C ASP A 67 -0.97 -12.91 1.63
N GLU A 68 -1.64 -12.34 2.64
CA GLU A 68 -2.08 -13.05 3.84
C GLU A 68 -3.61 -13.00 3.93
N PRO A 69 -4.27 -14.10 4.34
CA PRO A 69 -5.72 -14.13 4.41
C PRO A 69 -6.30 -13.00 5.26
N GLY A 70 -7.19 -12.20 4.68
CA GLY A 70 -7.84 -11.07 5.34
C GLY A 70 -7.08 -9.75 5.23
N ASP A 71 -5.82 -9.75 4.81
CA ASP A 71 -5.02 -8.52 4.68
C ASP A 71 -4.99 -8.05 3.23
N LYS A 72 -6.08 -7.42 2.83
CA LYS A 72 -6.18 -6.81 1.49
C LYS A 72 -5.48 -5.45 1.47
N ARG A 73 -4.57 -5.29 0.53
CA ARG A 73 -3.80 -4.04 0.36
C ARG A 73 -3.83 -3.55 -1.09
N LEU A 74 -3.82 -2.23 -1.26
CA LEU A 74 -3.60 -1.63 -2.58
C LEU A 74 -2.11 -1.65 -2.89
N VAL A 75 -1.77 -2.08 -4.10
CA VAL A 75 -0.40 -2.05 -4.61
C VAL A 75 -0.41 -1.34 -5.97
N ALA A 76 0.41 -0.31 -6.11
CA ALA A 76 0.62 0.40 -7.36
C ALA A 76 1.90 -0.08 -8.03
N TYR A 77 1.82 -0.46 -9.29
CA TYR A 77 2.95 -0.78 -10.15
C TYR A 77 3.13 0.39 -11.10
N VAL A 78 4.29 1.02 -11.07
CA VAL A 78 4.49 2.32 -11.71
C VAL A 78 5.74 2.31 -12.58
N VAL A 79 5.60 2.74 -13.82
CA VAL A 79 6.70 3.07 -14.71
C VAL A 79 6.85 4.60 -14.67
N GLY A 80 7.98 5.07 -14.17
CA GLY A 80 8.18 6.51 -14.00
C GLY A 80 9.58 6.83 -13.47
N GLU A 81 9.90 8.11 -13.46
CA GLU A 81 11.24 8.58 -13.12
C GLU A 81 11.46 8.82 -11.62
N GLU A 82 10.41 9.24 -10.91
CA GLU A 82 10.48 9.54 -9.48
C GLU A 82 10.51 8.28 -8.63
N THR A 83 10.63 8.47 -7.33
CA THR A 83 10.66 7.39 -6.33
C THR A 83 9.25 7.06 -5.82
N PRO A 84 9.06 5.86 -5.26
CA PRO A 84 7.81 5.51 -4.57
C PRO A 84 7.39 6.52 -3.50
N ALA A 85 8.34 7.10 -2.78
CA ALA A 85 8.06 8.10 -1.74
C ALA A 85 7.44 9.38 -2.33
N GLU A 86 7.99 9.84 -3.45
CA GLU A 86 7.49 11.04 -4.13
C GLU A 86 6.08 10.83 -4.68
N TRP A 87 5.83 9.69 -5.32
CA TRP A 87 4.49 9.33 -5.80
C TRP A 87 3.48 9.26 -4.64
N ARG A 88 3.88 8.69 -3.51
CA ARG A 88 3.04 8.62 -2.30
C ARG A 88 2.66 10.01 -1.80
N ILE A 89 3.63 10.93 -1.74
CA ILE A 89 3.39 12.32 -1.32
C ILE A 89 2.39 12.99 -2.28
N ALA A 90 2.63 12.89 -3.58
CA ALA A 90 1.77 13.48 -4.60
C ALA A 90 0.32 12.94 -4.53
N LEU A 91 0.17 11.62 -4.29
CA LEU A 91 -1.17 11.03 -4.12
C LEU A 91 -1.88 11.52 -2.86
N LYS A 92 -1.17 11.67 -1.75
CA LYS A 92 -1.76 12.15 -0.48
C LYS A 92 -2.34 13.56 -0.59
N GLU A 93 -1.85 14.35 -1.53
CA GLU A 93 -2.41 15.69 -1.79
C GLU A 93 -3.74 15.65 -2.55
N LYS A 94 -3.97 14.56 -3.30
CA LYS A 94 -5.11 14.44 -4.22
C LYS A 94 -6.17 13.44 -3.75
N LEU A 95 -5.78 12.42 -2.98
CA LEU A 95 -6.66 11.32 -2.57
C LEU A 95 -6.72 11.17 -1.05
N PRO A 96 -7.85 10.69 -0.52
CA PRO A 96 -7.93 10.31 0.89
C PRO A 96 -6.92 9.22 1.25
N ALA A 97 -6.46 9.20 2.49
CA ALA A 97 -5.42 8.28 2.95
C ALA A 97 -5.75 6.80 2.68
N TYR A 98 -7.03 6.42 2.79
CA TYR A 98 -7.44 5.02 2.55
C TYR A 98 -7.36 4.59 1.08
N MET A 99 -7.21 5.54 0.15
CA MET A 99 -7.05 5.28 -1.29
C MET A 99 -5.57 5.28 -1.73
N VAL A 100 -4.66 5.69 -0.86
CA VAL A 100 -3.22 5.70 -1.17
C VAL A 100 -2.68 4.26 -1.09
N PRO A 101 -2.03 3.75 -2.15
CA PRO A 101 -1.48 2.40 -2.12
C PRO A 101 -0.51 2.16 -0.96
N ALA A 102 -0.60 0.99 -0.34
CA ALA A 102 0.32 0.56 0.71
C ALA A 102 1.74 0.38 0.15
N HIS A 103 1.82 -0.16 -1.07
CA HIS A 103 3.11 -0.39 -1.74
C HIS A 103 3.12 0.25 -3.13
N PHE A 104 4.27 0.79 -3.48
CA PHE A 104 4.58 1.24 -4.83
C PHE A 104 5.75 0.40 -5.33
N VAL A 105 5.54 -0.28 -6.45
CA VAL A 105 6.54 -1.12 -7.10
C VAL A 105 6.99 -0.41 -8.36
N LYS A 106 8.23 0.06 -8.39
CA LYS A 106 8.79 0.68 -9.58
C LYS A 106 9.10 -0.41 -10.61
N MET A 107 8.67 -0.18 -11.85
CA MET A 107 8.83 -1.12 -12.96
C MET A 107 9.52 -0.39 -14.13
N GLU A 108 10.32 -1.13 -14.88
CA GLU A 108 10.83 -0.61 -16.17
C GLU A 108 9.75 -0.62 -17.25
N VAL A 109 8.89 -1.64 -17.21
CA VAL A 109 7.78 -1.83 -18.16
C VAL A 109 6.70 -2.76 -17.57
N UNK A 110 5.33 -2.66 -17.52
CA UNK A 110 4.45 -3.27 -17.18
C UNK A 110 4.42 -4.27 -17.98
N PRO A 111 4.27 -5.63 -17.69
CA PRO A 111 4.10 -6.84 -18.51
C PRO A 111 2.77 -6.83 -19.26
N LEU A 112 2.81 -7.24 -20.52
CA LEU A 112 1.62 -7.17 -21.36
C LEU A 112 1.11 -8.55 -21.74
N THR A 113 -0.21 -8.69 -21.80
CA THR A 113 -0.88 -9.85 -22.42
C THR A 113 -0.66 -9.80 -23.94
N PRO A 114 -0.91 -10.94 -24.67
CA PRO A 114 -0.84 -10.95 -26.13
C PRO A 114 -1.75 -9.90 -26.81
N ASN A 115 -2.77 -9.42 -26.11
CA ASN A 115 -3.69 -8.40 -26.63
C ASN A 115 -3.25 -6.97 -26.29
N GLY A 116 -2.04 -6.78 -25.73
CA GLY A 116 -1.49 -5.45 -25.43
C GLY A 116 -2.03 -4.79 -24.15
N LYS A 117 -2.73 -5.52 -23.30
CA LYS A 117 -3.18 -5.01 -21.99
C LYS A 117 -2.22 -5.46 -20.88
N VAL A 118 -2.09 -4.69 -19.82
CA VAL A 118 -1.25 -5.08 -18.69
C VAL A 118 -1.71 -6.43 -18.12
N ASP A 119 -0.78 -7.37 -18.01
CA ASP A 119 -1.05 -8.68 -17.42
C ASP A 119 -0.89 -8.60 -15.89
N ARG A 120 -1.99 -8.28 -15.22
CA ARG A 120 -2.05 -8.12 -13.78
C ARG A 120 -1.68 -9.40 -13.00
N LYS A 121 -1.71 -10.58 -13.66
CA LYS A 121 -1.44 -11.88 -13.02
C LYS A 121 0.04 -12.16 -12.81
N VAL A 122 0.89 -11.59 -13.67
CA VAL A 122 2.33 -11.80 -13.61
C VAL A 122 3.09 -10.65 -12.95
N LEU A 123 2.35 -9.69 -12.40
CA LEU A 123 2.96 -8.59 -11.65
C LEU A 123 3.70 -9.15 -10.42
N PRO A 124 4.94 -8.71 -10.16
CA PRO A 124 5.75 -9.29 -9.08
C PRO A 124 5.16 -8.98 -7.71
N HIS A 125 5.53 -9.79 -6.73
CA HIS A 125 5.19 -9.52 -5.33
C HIS A 125 5.97 -8.27 -4.87
N PRO A 126 5.34 -7.33 -4.14
CA PRO A 126 6.04 -6.12 -3.68
C PRO A 126 7.37 -6.38 -2.96
N GLY A 127 7.45 -7.44 -2.18
CA GLY A 127 8.68 -7.81 -1.47
C GLY A 127 9.73 -8.55 -2.31
N GLN A 128 9.44 -8.86 -3.58
CA GLN A 128 10.36 -9.57 -4.49
C GLN A 128 11.10 -8.63 -5.43
N VAL A 129 10.66 -7.38 -5.52
CA VAL A 129 11.39 -6.38 -6.29
C VAL A 129 12.58 -5.98 -5.44
N GLU A 130 13.77 -6.15 -5.99
CA GLU A 130 15.02 -5.78 -5.32
C GLU A 130 14.88 -4.34 -4.78
N LYS A 131 15.18 -4.18 -3.50
CA LYS A 131 15.21 -2.85 -2.90
C LYS A 131 16.21 -2.00 -3.71
N GLU A 132 15.72 -0.98 -4.40
CA GLU A 132 16.61 0.01 -5.02
C GLU A 132 17.26 0.83 -3.91
N GLY A 133 18.39 0.34 -3.44
CA GLY A 133 19.15 1.00 -2.38
C GLY A 133 20.14 0.01 -1.80
N GLU A 134 21.32 0.48 -1.56
CA GLU A 134 22.34 -0.30 -0.86
C GLU A 134 21.89 -0.48 0.59
N TYR A 135 21.79 -1.72 1.07
CA TYR A 135 21.51 -1.99 2.47
C TYR A 135 22.54 -1.28 3.35
N VAL A 136 22.08 -0.36 4.14
CA VAL A 136 22.92 0.32 5.13
C VAL A 136 22.49 -0.15 6.52
N ALA A 137 23.36 -0.93 7.13
CA ALA A 137 23.12 -1.46 8.47
C ALA A 137 23.00 -0.32 9.50
N PRO A 138 22.25 -0.54 10.59
CA PRO A 138 22.24 0.40 11.71
C PRO A 138 23.67 0.70 12.19
N GLN A 139 23.97 1.98 12.45
CA GLN A 139 25.30 2.46 12.76
C GLN A 139 25.48 2.82 14.23
N ASN A 140 24.41 2.79 15.00
CA ASN A 140 24.43 3.10 16.43
C ASN A 140 23.31 2.35 17.14
N GLU A 141 23.41 2.28 18.47
CA GLU A 141 22.48 1.53 19.31
C GLU A 141 21.00 1.90 19.11
N ARG A 142 20.72 3.17 18.84
CA ARG A 142 19.33 3.62 18.60
C ARG A 142 18.78 3.08 17.29
N GLU A 143 19.58 3.14 16.26
CA GLU A 143 19.19 2.60 14.94
C GLU A 143 19.01 1.09 15.01
N GLU A 144 19.90 0.39 15.73
CA GLU A 144 19.79 -1.06 15.96
C GLU A 144 18.47 -1.42 16.65
N LEU A 145 18.14 -0.69 17.71
CA LEU A 145 16.90 -0.92 18.47
C LEU A 145 15.67 -0.64 17.60
N LEU A 146 15.66 0.44 16.83
CA LEU A 146 14.55 0.76 15.95
C LEU A 146 14.42 -0.23 14.79
N ALA A 147 15.54 -0.63 14.19
CA ALA A 147 15.52 -1.63 13.13
C ALA A 147 14.93 -2.95 13.65
N SER A 148 15.37 -3.39 14.83
CA SER A 148 14.82 -4.58 15.49
C SER A 148 13.31 -4.45 15.77
N ILE A 149 12.85 -3.30 16.24
CA ILE A 149 11.42 -3.06 16.47
C ILE A 149 10.66 -3.12 15.13
N TRP A 150 11.19 -2.47 14.09
CA TRP A 150 10.57 -2.49 12.76
C TRP A 150 10.47 -3.91 12.21
N GLU A 151 11.57 -4.68 12.28
CA GLU A 151 11.60 -6.08 11.84
C GLU A 151 10.51 -6.92 12.53
N GLN A 152 10.40 -6.79 13.84
CA GLN A 152 9.40 -7.54 14.63
C GLN A 152 7.97 -7.12 14.29
N VAL A 153 7.72 -5.83 14.12
CA VAL A 153 6.36 -5.31 13.88
C VAL A 153 5.93 -5.51 12.43
N LEU A 154 6.87 -5.34 11.50
CA LEU A 154 6.58 -5.47 10.06
C LEU A 154 6.65 -6.93 9.57
N GLY A 155 7.28 -7.82 10.35
CA GLY A 155 7.47 -9.22 9.96
C GLY A 155 8.49 -9.39 8.82
N VAL A 156 9.48 -8.52 8.76
CA VAL A 156 10.52 -8.53 7.71
C VAL A 156 11.90 -8.66 8.35
N GLU A 157 12.90 -9.08 7.58
CA GLU A 157 14.28 -9.20 8.04
C GLU A 157 15.17 -8.19 7.33
N ASN A 158 16.28 -7.85 7.96
CA ASN A 158 17.32 -6.98 7.39
C ASN A 158 16.81 -5.59 7.02
N ILE A 159 16.18 -4.90 7.95
CA ILE A 159 15.77 -3.50 7.79
C ILE A 159 17.02 -2.60 7.82
N GLY A 160 17.30 -1.92 6.72
CA GLY A 160 18.34 -0.89 6.63
C GLY A 160 17.84 0.46 7.14
N ILE A 161 18.76 1.34 7.53
CA ILE A 161 18.39 2.64 8.08
C ILE A 161 17.72 3.57 7.05
N HIS A 162 17.89 3.30 5.75
CA HIS A 162 17.26 4.06 4.67
C HIS A 162 16.01 3.35 4.10
N ASP A 163 15.63 2.20 4.65
CA ASP A 163 14.40 1.52 4.23
C ASP A 163 13.19 2.36 4.63
N ASN A 164 12.25 2.51 3.69
CA ASN A 164 11.05 3.29 3.92
C ASN A 164 10.03 2.44 4.69
N PHE A 165 9.52 2.96 5.80
CA PHE A 165 8.55 2.31 6.67
C PHE A 165 7.34 1.76 5.90
N PHE A 166 6.75 2.59 5.04
CA PHE A 166 5.52 2.23 4.33
C PHE A 166 5.80 1.23 3.21
N GLU A 167 6.96 1.34 2.56
CA GLU A 167 7.38 0.38 1.51
C GLU A 167 7.72 -0.98 2.09
N SER A 168 8.21 -0.99 3.34
CA SER A 168 8.49 -2.24 4.07
C SER A 168 7.24 -2.90 4.66
N GLY A 169 6.05 -2.39 4.32
CA GLY A 169 4.77 -2.96 4.76
C GLY A 169 4.10 -2.23 5.91
N GLY A 170 4.68 -1.11 6.36
CA GLY A 170 4.12 -0.33 7.45
C GLY A 170 2.82 0.37 7.09
N ASP A 171 1.97 0.53 8.08
CA ASP A 171 0.72 1.28 7.97
C ASP A 171 0.46 2.09 9.25
N SER A 172 -0.69 2.76 9.30
CA SER A 172 -1.05 3.60 10.46
C SER A 172 -1.21 2.80 11.75
N ILE A 173 -1.62 1.53 11.66
CA ILE A 173 -1.80 0.66 12.84
C ILE A 173 -0.43 0.17 13.33
N LEU A 174 0.41 -0.30 12.40
CA LEU A 174 1.75 -0.77 12.72
C LEU A 174 2.64 0.37 13.23
N SER A 175 2.44 1.61 12.75
CA SER A 175 3.16 2.76 13.29
C SER A 175 2.88 2.99 14.77
N ILE A 176 1.62 2.76 15.22
CA ILE A 176 1.27 2.87 16.64
C ILE A 176 2.00 1.80 17.47
N GLN A 177 2.12 0.57 16.94
CA GLN A 177 2.84 -0.50 17.63
C GLN A 177 4.33 -0.18 17.75
N ILE A 178 4.94 0.34 16.67
CA ILE A 178 6.35 0.76 16.68
C ILE A 178 6.57 1.87 17.73
N ILE A 179 5.69 2.87 17.73
CA ILE A 179 5.77 3.99 18.68
C ILE A 179 5.67 3.48 20.14
N ALA A 180 4.72 2.58 20.40
CA ALA A 180 4.55 2.01 21.74
C ALA A 180 5.83 1.30 22.20
N ARG A 181 6.38 0.41 21.37
CA ARG A 181 7.61 -0.35 21.69
C ARG A 181 8.82 0.56 21.81
N ALA A 182 8.97 1.55 20.93
CA ALA A 182 10.06 2.53 20.99
C ALA A 182 10.00 3.34 22.30
N ASN A 183 8.79 3.78 22.68
CA ASN A 183 8.59 4.54 23.91
C ASN A 183 8.92 3.72 25.17
N GLU A 184 8.62 2.40 25.16
CA GLU A 184 8.97 1.49 26.27
C GLU A 184 10.47 1.42 26.54
N ILE A 185 11.29 1.62 25.51
CA ILE A 185 12.75 1.61 25.64
C ILE A 185 13.35 3.02 25.71
N GLY A 186 12.51 4.05 25.80
CA GLY A 186 12.93 5.45 25.96
C GLY A 186 13.21 6.19 24.65
N LEU A 187 12.86 5.60 23.51
CA LEU A 187 12.96 6.27 22.21
C LEU A 187 11.59 6.90 21.89
N TYR A 188 11.43 8.17 22.28
CA TYR A 188 10.14 8.85 22.17
C TYR A 188 9.86 9.28 20.73
N LEU A 189 8.90 8.58 20.11
CA LEU A 189 8.41 8.86 18.77
C LEU A 189 6.92 9.23 18.79
N THR A 190 6.51 9.99 17.81
CA THR A 190 5.10 10.35 17.59
C THR A 190 4.64 9.87 16.20
N PRO A 191 3.34 9.64 16.00
CA PRO A 191 2.82 9.28 14.68
C PRO A 191 3.23 10.28 13.60
N LYS A 192 3.16 11.56 13.91
CA LYS A 192 3.54 12.62 12.98
C LYS A 192 4.99 12.45 12.47
N GLN A 193 5.91 12.12 13.38
CA GLN A 193 7.32 11.93 13.01
C GLN A 193 7.51 10.76 12.04
N ILE A 194 6.83 9.62 12.26
CA ILE A 194 6.95 8.47 11.33
C ILE A 194 6.36 8.82 9.95
N PHE A 195 5.31 9.65 9.91
CA PHE A 195 4.74 10.08 8.63
C PHE A 195 5.60 11.10 7.89
N GLU A 196 6.26 11.99 8.62
CA GLU A 196 7.14 13.00 8.03
C GLU A 196 8.54 12.46 7.69
N HIS A 197 9.04 11.52 8.48
CA HIS A 197 10.37 10.93 8.38
C HIS A 197 10.22 9.42 8.26
N GLN A 198 10.20 8.91 7.04
CA GLN A 198 9.75 7.55 6.75
C GLN A 198 10.87 6.51 6.81
N THR A 199 12.09 6.92 7.19
CA THR A 199 13.24 6.03 7.33
C THR A 199 13.83 6.19 8.75
N ILE A 200 14.53 5.17 9.22
CA ILE A 200 15.17 5.21 10.55
C ILE A 200 16.21 6.35 10.60
N ALA A 201 16.96 6.54 9.53
CA ALA A 201 17.99 7.58 9.43
C ALA A 201 17.43 9.00 9.57
N GLU A 202 16.19 9.22 9.11
CA GLU A 202 15.56 10.55 9.14
C GLU A 202 14.81 10.86 10.44
N LEU A 203 14.46 9.84 11.23
CA LEU A 203 13.66 10.04 12.43
C LEU A 203 14.37 10.99 13.42
N PRO A 204 13.71 12.09 13.83
CA PRO A 204 14.30 13.02 14.78
C PRO A 204 14.23 12.44 16.20
N PHE A 205 15.37 12.06 16.72
CA PHE A 205 15.46 11.53 18.08
C PHE A 205 15.49 12.64 19.11
N ASN A 206 14.58 12.58 20.06
CA ASN A 206 14.58 13.54 21.16
C ASN A 206 15.78 13.24 22.08
N THR A 207 16.46 14.28 22.51
CA THR A 207 17.75 14.25 23.25
C THR A 207 17.70 13.61 24.65
N LYS A 208 16.54 13.14 25.09
CA LYS A 208 16.37 12.54 26.43
C LYS A 208 16.79 11.06 26.52
N TRP A 209 17.11 10.44 25.39
CA TRP A 209 17.55 9.05 25.42
C TRP A 209 18.96 8.96 25.99
N LYS A 210 19.12 8.14 27.02
CA LYS A 210 20.44 7.81 27.59
C LYS A 210 20.73 6.35 27.26
N SER A 211 21.86 6.10 26.62
CA SER A 211 22.33 4.73 26.42
C SER A 211 22.35 4.00 27.76
N ARG A 212 21.92 2.74 27.73
CA ARG A 212 22.04 1.89 28.92
C ARG A 212 23.53 1.71 29.26
N PRO A 213 23.90 1.76 30.57
CA PRO A 213 25.28 1.56 31.00
C PRO A 213 25.80 0.15 30.68
#